data_7f9cdd3491042ea30dbc148f35625fec
#
_entry.id   7f9cdd3491042ea30dbc148f35625fec
#
_cell.length_a   1.000
_cell.length_b   1.000
_cell.length_c   1.000
_cell.angle_alpha   90.00
_cell.angle_beta   90.00
_cell.angle_gamma   90.00
#
_symmetry.space_group_name_H-M   'P 1'
#
loop_
_entity.id
_entity.type
_entity.pdbx_description
1 polymer ?
#
loop_
_entity_poly.entity_id
_entity_poly.type
_entity_poly.pdbx_seq_one_letter_code
_entity_poly.pdbx_strand_id
1 'polypeptide(L)'
;MHAHRRAWHNNQLLGLDTAQMIKRLNHDRVARLGYMNVRCHHEPGCPDWIHMDRPGGDFDFFHKPEEIHWRKNVWEEVHPGAPLPPSISGICCAQFAVSRERIRQVPIERFVHYRKWLLETTMDDQFSGRIFEYIWHYIFTGHEVYCPAENTCYCDGYGICFGGRQKFADYFDLQKNRISQFDELESYSKRQDEAKKEGLTVEFSEAEQARIKTLQEEVSKMDTELEELRRQAQKRGEDPKNRAEETESYDSSRIWDYAPKND
;
A
#
# COMPACT_ATOMS: atom_id res chain seq x y z
N MET A 1 -13.51 -1.97 0.05
CA MET A 1 -12.67 -2.72 1.03
C MET A 1 -12.93 -4.21 0.86
N HIS A 2 -11.93 -5.05 1.09
CA HIS A 2 -12.07 -6.50 0.99
C HIS A 2 -12.91 -7.09 2.11
N ALA A 3 -13.52 -8.26 1.85
CA ALA A 3 -14.39 -8.93 2.82
C ALA A 3 -13.63 -9.53 4.02
N HIS A 4 -12.34 -9.80 3.88
CA HIS A 4 -11.53 -10.36 4.95
C HIS A 4 -11.22 -9.31 6.03
N ARG A 5 -11.45 -9.66 7.28
CA ARG A 5 -11.13 -8.79 8.41
C ARG A 5 -9.63 -8.48 8.47
N ARG A 6 -8.79 -9.50 8.27
CA ARG A 6 -7.33 -9.34 8.24
C ARG A 6 -6.79 -9.80 6.90
N ALA A 7 -5.96 -8.97 6.28
CA ALA A 7 -5.34 -9.25 5.01
C ALA A 7 -4.01 -8.48 4.85
N TRP A 8 -3.06 -9.04 4.12
CA TRP A 8 -1.74 -8.47 3.89
C TRP A 8 -1.79 -7.05 3.28
N HIS A 9 -2.82 -6.77 2.51
CA HIS A 9 -3.03 -5.48 1.86
C HIS A 9 -3.71 -4.43 2.75
N ASN A 10 -3.94 -4.71 4.02
CA ASN A 10 -4.39 -3.73 5.00
C ASN A 10 -3.20 -2.99 5.64
N ASN A 11 -3.48 -1.93 6.38
CA ASN A 11 -2.47 -1.11 7.03
C ASN A 11 -1.79 -1.84 8.20
N GLN A 12 -0.46 -1.98 8.13
CA GLN A 12 0.35 -2.69 9.13
C GLN A 12 0.24 -2.05 10.52
N LEU A 13 0.32 -0.72 10.61
CA LEU A 13 0.19 0.00 11.88
C LEU A 13 -1.19 -0.12 12.54
N LEU A 14 -2.18 -0.62 11.82
CA LEU A 14 -3.52 -0.94 12.30
C LEU A 14 -3.76 -2.45 12.45
N GLY A 15 -2.68 -3.23 12.57
CA GLY A 15 -2.72 -4.68 12.79
C GLY A 15 -3.29 -5.45 11.61
N LEU A 16 -3.20 -4.91 10.40
CA LEU A 16 -3.79 -5.47 9.17
C LEU A 16 -5.32 -5.68 9.28
N ASP A 17 -5.98 -4.99 10.21
CA ASP A 17 -7.38 -5.18 10.59
C ASP A 17 -8.28 -4.11 9.94
N THR A 18 -9.15 -4.55 9.03
CA THR A 18 -10.13 -3.70 8.33
C THR A 18 -11.03 -2.92 9.30
N ALA A 19 -11.44 -3.52 10.41
CA ALA A 19 -12.29 -2.84 11.38
C ALA A 19 -11.56 -1.68 12.06
N GLN A 20 -10.25 -1.83 12.34
CA GLN A 20 -9.43 -0.74 12.86
C GLN A 20 -9.23 0.37 11.82
N MET A 21 -9.05 0.01 10.55
CA MET A 21 -8.97 0.98 9.47
C MET A 21 -10.25 1.81 9.36
N ILE A 22 -11.43 1.18 9.36
CA ILE A 22 -12.71 1.89 9.29
C ILE A 22 -12.93 2.77 10.52
N LYS A 23 -12.67 2.22 11.72
CA LYS A 23 -12.90 2.93 12.99
C LYS A 23 -12.05 4.18 13.13
N ARG A 24 -10.84 4.17 12.59
CA ARG A 24 -9.88 5.28 12.70
C ARG A 24 -9.82 6.19 11.48
N LEU A 25 -10.56 5.88 10.42
CA LEU A 25 -10.55 6.68 9.20
C LEU A 25 -10.98 8.11 9.49
N ASN A 26 -10.14 9.06 9.12
CA ASN A 26 -10.46 10.49 9.21
C ASN A 26 -11.39 10.91 8.06
N HIS A 27 -12.68 11.05 8.35
CA HIS A 27 -13.67 11.44 7.36
C HIS A 27 -13.46 12.88 6.84
N ASP A 28 -12.93 13.78 7.66
CA ASP A 28 -12.64 15.17 7.24
C ASP A 28 -11.53 15.18 6.18
N ARG A 29 -10.53 14.29 6.31
CA ARG A 29 -9.53 14.11 5.25
C ARG A 29 -10.18 13.62 3.96
N VAL A 30 -11.05 12.63 4.02
CA VAL A 30 -11.76 12.12 2.84
C VAL A 30 -12.61 13.20 2.20
N ALA A 31 -13.32 14.00 3.01
CA ALA A 31 -14.13 15.12 2.51
C ALA A 31 -13.27 16.20 1.85
N ARG A 32 -12.14 16.57 2.47
CA ARG A 32 -11.22 17.60 1.97
C ARG A 32 -10.53 17.21 0.67
N LEU A 33 -10.04 15.96 0.57
CA LEU A 33 -9.34 15.46 -0.61
C LEU A 33 -10.30 14.98 -1.70
N GLY A 34 -11.54 14.63 -1.34
CA GLY A 34 -12.51 14.02 -2.21
C GLY A 34 -12.29 12.53 -2.48
N TYR A 35 -11.06 12.07 -2.51
CA TYR A 35 -10.63 10.69 -2.70
C TYR A 35 -9.43 10.37 -1.80
N MET A 36 -9.38 9.17 -1.25
CA MET A 36 -8.27 8.68 -0.44
C MET A 36 -8.12 7.17 -0.61
N ASN A 37 -6.94 6.69 -0.99
CA ASN A 37 -6.60 5.30 -0.74
C ASN A 37 -6.60 5.03 0.76
N VAL A 38 -7.32 4.01 1.21
CA VAL A 38 -7.35 3.67 2.64
C VAL A 38 -6.16 2.83 3.06
N ARG A 39 -5.48 2.18 2.12
CA ARG A 39 -4.15 1.62 2.32
C ARG A 39 -3.12 2.73 2.19
N CYS A 40 -2.13 2.76 3.11
CA CYS A 40 -1.11 3.80 3.13
C CYS A 40 0.24 3.35 2.56
N HIS A 41 0.45 2.08 2.30
CA HIS A 41 1.72 1.57 1.76
C HIS A 41 1.77 1.68 0.25
N HIS A 42 2.87 2.19 -0.27
CA HIS A 42 3.11 2.36 -1.70
C HIS A 42 3.24 1.03 -2.43
N GLU A 43 3.97 0.07 -1.83
CA GLU A 43 4.22 -1.23 -2.45
C GLU A 43 3.05 -2.21 -2.22
N PRO A 44 2.49 -2.82 -3.27
CA PRO A 44 2.69 -2.52 -4.69
C PRO A 44 1.81 -1.38 -5.20
N GLY A 45 2.19 -0.75 -6.33
CA GLY A 45 1.34 0.17 -7.08
C GLY A 45 1.84 1.62 -7.16
N CYS A 46 2.76 2.01 -6.30
CA CYS A 46 3.36 3.34 -6.24
C CYS A 46 4.88 3.26 -6.10
N PRO A 47 5.61 4.22 -6.67
CA PRO A 47 5.13 5.36 -7.44
C PRO A 47 5.06 5.10 -8.94
N ASP A 48 5.65 4.01 -9.40
CA ASP A 48 5.81 3.67 -10.80
C ASP A 48 5.32 2.23 -11.02
N TRP A 49 4.17 2.07 -11.71
CA TRP A 49 3.54 0.76 -11.75
C TRP A 49 3.21 0.28 -13.17
N ILE A 50 2.19 0.84 -13.82
CA ILE A 50 1.73 0.40 -15.13
C ILE A 50 2.22 1.37 -16.20
N HIS A 51 2.99 0.89 -17.16
CA HIS A 51 3.48 1.64 -18.32
C HIS A 51 2.68 1.29 -19.56
N MET A 52 1.98 2.28 -20.11
CA MET A 52 1.14 2.09 -21.28
C MET A 52 1.91 2.22 -22.59
N ASP A 53 3.03 2.92 -22.58
CA ASP A 53 3.90 3.21 -23.72
C ASP A 53 5.11 2.27 -23.83
N ARG A 54 5.35 1.42 -22.84
CA ARG A 54 6.52 0.52 -22.82
C ARG A 54 6.43 -0.50 -23.98
N PRO A 55 7.51 -0.71 -24.76
CA PRO A 55 7.54 -1.71 -25.82
C PRO A 55 7.36 -3.13 -25.23
N GLY A 56 6.57 -3.97 -25.91
CA GLY A 56 6.31 -5.34 -25.47
C GLY A 56 7.55 -6.23 -25.54
N GLY A 57 7.63 -7.20 -24.65
CA GLY A 57 8.68 -8.22 -24.64
C GLY A 57 9.64 -8.18 -23.48
N ASP A 58 9.53 -7.19 -22.61
CA ASP A 58 10.39 -7.05 -21.46
C ASP A 58 9.92 -7.84 -20.22
N PHE A 59 10.76 -7.87 -19.20
CA PHE A 59 10.56 -8.53 -17.92
C PHE A 59 9.19 -8.23 -17.29
N ASP A 60 8.68 -7.01 -17.47
CA ASP A 60 7.39 -6.58 -16.93
C ASP A 60 6.19 -7.28 -17.56
N PHE A 61 6.33 -7.81 -18.75
CA PHE A 61 5.29 -8.64 -19.39
C PHE A 61 4.87 -9.82 -18.51
N PHE A 62 5.80 -10.46 -17.85
CA PHE A 62 5.53 -11.59 -16.97
C PHE A 62 4.99 -11.17 -15.61
N HIS A 63 5.37 -9.99 -15.12
CA HIS A 63 4.98 -9.49 -13.81
C HIS A 63 3.74 -8.60 -13.83
N LYS A 64 3.49 -7.94 -14.98
CA LYS A 64 2.36 -7.01 -15.17
C LYS A 64 1.65 -7.32 -16.50
N PRO A 65 1.03 -8.49 -16.63
CA PRO A 65 0.35 -8.90 -17.87
C PRO A 65 -0.79 -7.94 -18.27
N GLU A 66 -1.29 -7.14 -17.31
CA GLU A 66 -2.32 -6.13 -17.53
C GLU A 66 -1.87 -5.04 -18.50
N GLU A 67 -0.58 -4.72 -18.58
CA GLU A 67 -0.05 -3.72 -19.52
C GLU A 67 -0.38 -4.04 -20.97
N ILE A 68 -0.47 -5.33 -21.33
CA ILE A 68 -0.85 -5.78 -22.67
C ILE A 68 -2.26 -5.32 -23.02
N HIS A 69 -3.19 -5.42 -22.08
CA HIS A 69 -4.58 -5.03 -22.30
C HIS A 69 -4.69 -3.52 -22.51
N TRP A 70 -3.91 -2.72 -21.77
CA TRP A 70 -3.84 -1.28 -21.98
C TRP A 70 -3.34 -0.92 -23.37
N ARG A 71 -2.32 -1.61 -23.88
CA ARG A 71 -1.79 -1.42 -25.24
C ARG A 71 -2.76 -1.84 -26.33
N LYS A 72 -3.73 -2.71 -26.05
CA LYS A 72 -4.75 -3.19 -26.98
C LYS A 72 -6.01 -2.31 -27.02
N ASN A 73 -5.85 -1.00 -26.81
CA ASN A 73 -6.92 0.00 -26.83
C ASN A 73 -7.90 -0.02 -25.64
N VAL A 74 -7.64 -0.75 -24.58
CA VAL A 74 -8.53 -0.75 -23.41
C VAL A 74 -8.69 0.65 -22.83
N TRP A 75 -7.64 1.49 -22.90
CA TRP A 75 -7.75 2.88 -22.46
C TRP A 75 -8.82 3.65 -23.26
N GLU A 76 -8.78 3.58 -24.59
CA GLU A 76 -9.77 4.23 -25.44
C GLU A 76 -11.18 3.66 -25.24
N GLU A 77 -11.28 2.35 -24.98
CA GLU A 77 -12.56 1.71 -24.68
C GLU A 77 -13.15 2.20 -23.35
N VAL A 78 -12.32 2.36 -22.32
CA VAL A 78 -12.76 2.76 -20.96
C VAL A 78 -12.86 4.28 -20.82
N HIS A 79 -11.98 5.02 -21.51
CA HIS A 79 -11.91 6.49 -21.50
C HIS A 79 -11.91 7.07 -22.91
N PRO A 80 -13.03 6.97 -23.67
CA PRO A 80 -13.10 7.44 -25.04
C PRO A 80 -12.67 8.90 -25.20
N GLY A 81 -11.74 9.16 -26.12
CA GLY A 81 -11.22 10.49 -26.41
C GLY A 81 -10.26 11.07 -25.36
N ALA A 82 -9.92 10.33 -24.30
CA ALA A 82 -8.90 10.75 -23.36
C ALA A 82 -7.50 10.37 -23.91
N PRO A 83 -6.49 11.28 -23.82
CA PRO A 83 -5.14 10.93 -24.23
C PRO A 83 -4.62 9.76 -23.39
N LEU A 84 -3.89 8.84 -24.06
CA LEU A 84 -3.25 7.72 -23.38
C LEU A 84 -2.12 8.25 -22.48
N PRO A 85 -2.16 8.06 -21.16
CA PRO A 85 -1.07 8.47 -20.32
C PRO A 85 0.14 7.54 -20.47
N PRO A 86 1.37 8.01 -20.29
CA PRO A 86 2.56 7.17 -20.37
C PRO A 86 2.58 6.09 -19.28
N SER A 87 2.10 6.44 -18.09
CA SER A 87 1.99 5.49 -16.97
C SER A 87 0.76 5.77 -16.10
N ILE A 88 0.31 4.75 -15.38
CA ILE A 88 -0.70 4.87 -14.33
C ILE A 88 -0.16 4.24 -13.06
N SER A 89 -0.21 4.98 -11.95
CA SER A 89 0.27 4.52 -10.66
C SER A 89 -0.62 4.97 -9.52
N GLY A 90 -1.04 4.02 -8.73
CA GLY A 90 -1.84 4.24 -7.53
C GLY A 90 -1.66 3.08 -6.56
N ILE A 91 -1.89 3.31 -5.28
CA ILE A 91 -1.79 2.27 -4.26
C ILE A 91 -2.76 1.13 -4.60
N CYS A 92 -2.27 -0.11 -4.56
CA CYS A 92 -3.01 -1.29 -4.97
C CYS A 92 -4.31 -1.55 -4.21
N CYS A 93 -4.99 -2.57 -4.69
CA CYS A 93 -5.92 -3.40 -3.95
C CYS A 93 -7.32 -2.78 -3.84
N ALA A 94 -7.65 -1.80 -4.69
CA ALA A 94 -8.98 -1.21 -4.84
C ALA A 94 -9.64 -0.82 -3.50
N GLN A 95 -8.83 -0.44 -2.50
CA GLN A 95 -9.32 0.00 -1.19
C GLN A 95 -9.27 1.52 -1.10
N PHE A 96 -10.41 2.17 -1.25
CA PHE A 96 -10.49 3.63 -1.21
C PHE A 96 -11.74 4.10 -0.48
N ALA A 97 -11.69 5.36 -0.04
CA ALA A 97 -12.82 6.14 0.41
C ALA A 97 -12.97 7.35 -0.52
N VAL A 98 -14.21 7.70 -0.84
CA VAL A 98 -14.53 8.81 -1.74
C VAL A 98 -15.69 9.61 -1.16
N SER A 99 -15.60 10.94 -1.25
CA SER A 99 -16.68 11.80 -0.77
C SER A 99 -17.86 11.78 -1.74
N ARG A 100 -19.05 12.03 -1.19
CA ARG A 100 -20.29 12.15 -1.97
C ARG A 100 -20.17 13.22 -3.05
N GLU A 101 -19.53 14.34 -2.71
CA GLU A 101 -19.33 15.48 -3.60
C GLU A 101 -18.42 15.06 -4.77
N ARG A 102 -17.35 14.33 -4.51
CA ARG A 102 -16.43 13.83 -5.53
C ARG A 102 -17.12 12.84 -6.49
N ILE A 103 -17.92 11.91 -5.94
CA ILE A 103 -18.70 10.98 -6.79
C ILE A 103 -19.62 11.76 -7.74
N ARG A 104 -20.27 12.82 -7.26
CA ARG A 104 -21.19 13.62 -8.06
C ARG A 104 -20.52 14.53 -9.10
N GLN A 105 -19.23 14.78 -8.95
CA GLN A 105 -18.45 15.51 -9.96
C GLN A 105 -18.13 14.64 -11.19
N VAL A 106 -18.16 13.33 -11.04
CA VAL A 106 -18.02 12.42 -12.19
C VAL A 106 -19.37 12.31 -12.89
N PRO A 107 -19.44 12.63 -14.21
CA PRO A 107 -20.71 12.55 -14.96
C PRO A 107 -21.30 11.13 -14.90
N ILE A 108 -22.62 11.06 -14.72
CA ILE A 108 -23.33 9.78 -14.62
C ILE A 108 -23.11 8.89 -15.84
N GLU A 109 -22.97 9.52 -17.03
CA GLU A 109 -22.73 8.85 -18.30
C GLU A 109 -21.43 8.04 -18.27
N ARG A 110 -20.40 8.49 -17.52
CA ARG A 110 -19.17 7.74 -17.32
C ARG A 110 -19.41 6.44 -16.55
N PHE A 111 -20.18 6.48 -15.47
CA PHE A 111 -20.53 5.26 -14.73
C PHE A 111 -21.39 4.30 -15.56
N VAL A 112 -22.32 4.83 -16.35
CA VAL A 112 -23.12 4.02 -17.29
C VAL A 112 -22.20 3.36 -18.31
N HIS A 113 -21.22 4.10 -18.84
CA HIS A 113 -20.24 3.60 -19.80
C HIS A 113 -19.36 2.50 -19.18
N TYR A 114 -18.80 2.72 -17.98
CA TYR A 114 -17.99 1.71 -17.29
C TYR A 114 -18.77 0.43 -17.01
N ARG A 115 -20.01 0.58 -16.56
CA ARG A 115 -20.88 -0.58 -16.34
C ARG A 115 -21.15 -1.33 -17.66
N LYS A 116 -21.44 -0.60 -18.75
CA LYS A 116 -21.65 -1.21 -20.06
C LYS A 116 -20.41 -1.96 -20.52
N TRP A 117 -19.25 -1.33 -20.45
CA TRP A 117 -17.97 -1.96 -20.80
C TRP A 117 -17.73 -3.26 -20.02
N LEU A 118 -17.95 -3.26 -18.71
CA LEU A 118 -17.82 -4.46 -17.88
C LEU A 118 -18.77 -5.60 -18.26
N LEU A 119 -19.95 -5.28 -18.77
CA LEU A 119 -20.94 -6.28 -19.17
C LEU A 119 -20.70 -6.83 -20.59
N GLU A 120 -20.01 -6.06 -21.43
CA GLU A 120 -19.81 -6.38 -22.86
C GLU A 120 -18.39 -6.86 -23.18
N THR A 121 -17.42 -6.60 -22.30
CA THR A 121 -16.04 -7.03 -22.53
C THR A 121 -15.92 -8.55 -22.59
N THR A 122 -15.09 -9.05 -23.51
CA THR A 122 -14.72 -10.47 -23.57
C THR A 122 -13.54 -10.84 -22.68
N MET A 123 -13.05 -9.86 -21.91
CA MET A 123 -11.93 -10.04 -20.98
C MET A 123 -12.38 -10.81 -19.74
N ASP A 124 -11.54 -11.73 -19.27
CA ASP A 124 -11.80 -12.43 -18.02
C ASP A 124 -11.96 -11.45 -16.85
N ASP A 125 -12.81 -11.80 -15.88
CA ASP A 125 -13.09 -11.00 -14.68
C ASP A 125 -11.82 -10.61 -13.91
N GLN A 126 -10.81 -11.48 -13.92
CA GLN A 126 -9.52 -11.20 -13.29
C GLN A 126 -8.85 -9.96 -13.91
N PHE A 127 -8.86 -9.83 -15.23
CA PHE A 127 -8.24 -8.70 -15.93
C PHE A 127 -9.12 -7.47 -15.92
N SER A 128 -10.42 -7.62 -16.21
CA SER A 128 -11.35 -6.49 -16.19
C SER A 128 -11.43 -5.84 -14.79
N GLY A 129 -11.40 -6.64 -13.73
CA GLY A 129 -11.32 -6.15 -12.35
C GLY A 129 -10.02 -5.39 -12.06
N ARG A 130 -8.88 -5.88 -12.54
CA ARG A 130 -7.58 -5.20 -12.38
C ARG A 130 -7.50 -3.91 -13.17
N ILE A 131 -8.13 -3.83 -14.35
CA ILE A 131 -8.24 -2.56 -15.08
C ILE A 131 -8.82 -1.48 -14.18
N PHE A 132 -9.93 -1.75 -13.50
CA PHE A 132 -10.54 -0.80 -12.57
C PHE A 132 -9.70 -0.58 -11.31
N GLU A 133 -9.03 -1.60 -10.79
CA GLU A 133 -8.12 -1.46 -9.65
C GLU A 133 -7.06 -0.39 -9.92
N TYR A 134 -6.47 -0.39 -11.12
CA TYR A 134 -5.43 0.57 -11.49
C TYR A 134 -5.92 1.97 -11.78
N ILE A 135 -7.21 2.18 -12.09
CA ILE A 135 -7.73 3.49 -12.51
C ILE A 135 -8.70 4.16 -11.52
N TRP A 136 -9.01 3.56 -10.38
CA TRP A 136 -9.93 4.18 -9.42
C TRP A 136 -9.52 5.59 -9.03
N HIS A 137 -8.24 5.83 -8.77
CA HIS A 137 -7.73 7.15 -8.46
C HIS A 137 -7.91 8.11 -9.65
N TYR A 138 -7.65 7.67 -10.86
CA TYR A 138 -7.85 8.49 -12.07
C TYR A 138 -9.32 8.85 -12.27
N ILE A 139 -10.23 7.91 -12.09
CA ILE A 139 -11.68 8.15 -12.22
C ILE A 139 -12.13 9.29 -11.30
N PHE A 140 -11.63 9.32 -10.05
CA PHE A 140 -12.07 10.27 -9.05
C PHE A 140 -11.20 11.52 -8.94
N THR A 141 -9.96 11.50 -9.39
CA THR A 141 -9.04 12.65 -9.25
C THR A 141 -8.63 13.27 -10.58
N GLY A 142 -8.74 12.53 -11.68
CA GLY A 142 -8.23 12.93 -13.00
C GLY A 142 -6.72 12.82 -13.13
N HIS A 143 -6.05 12.25 -12.13
CA HIS A 143 -4.60 12.18 -12.08
C HIS A 143 -4.10 10.78 -12.42
N GLU A 144 -3.08 10.71 -13.26
CA GLU A 144 -2.49 9.46 -13.74
C GLU A 144 -1.70 8.75 -12.64
N VAL A 145 -0.99 9.53 -11.82
CA VAL A 145 -0.24 9.06 -10.68
C VAL A 145 -0.82 9.63 -9.39
N TYR A 146 -1.18 8.78 -8.44
CA TYR A 146 -1.72 9.19 -7.14
C TYR A 146 -1.08 8.41 -6.02
N CYS A 147 0.07 8.89 -5.55
CA CYS A 147 0.93 8.25 -4.55
C CYS A 147 1.23 9.19 -3.37
N PRO A 148 0.21 9.47 -2.52
CA PRO A 148 0.42 10.34 -1.36
C PRO A 148 1.44 9.74 -0.39
N ALA A 149 2.20 10.59 0.32
CA ALA A 149 3.21 10.14 1.26
C ALA A 149 2.62 9.23 2.34
N GLU A 150 3.26 8.10 2.59
CA GLU A 150 2.78 7.07 3.52
C GLU A 150 2.63 7.61 4.95
N ASN A 151 3.63 8.38 5.44
CA ASN A 151 3.56 9.00 6.76
C ASN A 151 2.37 9.95 6.90
N THR A 152 2.09 10.77 5.88
CA THR A 152 0.93 11.67 5.86
C THR A 152 -0.39 10.90 5.80
N CYS A 153 -0.43 9.80 5.03
CA CYS A 153 -1.59 8.93 5.01
C CYS A 153 -1.89 8.35 6.39
N TYR A 154 -0.89 7.87 7.11
CA TYR A 154 -1.07 7.35 8.46
C TYR A 154 -1.40 8.45 9.48
N CYS A 155 -0.75 9.59 9.40
CA CYS A 155 -0.95 10.67 10.36
C CYS A 155 -2.31 11.34 10.18
N ASP A 156 -2.57 11.93 9.02
CA ASP A 156 -3.81 12.65 8.75
C ASP A 156 -5.00 11.69 8.53
N GLY A 157 -4.75 10.53 7.91
CA GLY A 157 -5.79 9.55 7.64
C GLY A 157 -6.24 8.72 8.85
N TYR A 158 -5.32 8.45 9.81
CA TYR A 158 -5.59 7.49 10.89
C TYR A 158 -5.13 7.95 12.28
N GLY A 159 -4.56 9.13 12.39
CA GLY A 159 -4.05 9.64 13.67
C GLY A 159 -2.84 8.87 14.20
N ILE A 160 -1.94 8.43 13.32
CA ILE A 160 -0.68 7.78 13.68
C ILE A 160 0.47 8.63 13.12
N CYS A 161 0.99 9.56 13.92
CA CYS A 161 1.89 10.62 13.52
C CYS A 161 3.29 10.40 14.13
N PHE A 162 4.26 10.04 13.32
CA PHE A 162 5.65 9.84 13.78
C PHE A 162 6.42 11.16 13.96
N GLY A 163 5.88 12.28 13.47
CA GLY A 163 6.56 13.59 13.48
C GLY A 163 7.46 13.78 12.28
N GLY A 164 7.05 13.28 11.13
CA GLY A 164 7.67 13.50 9.84
C GLY A 164 8.16 12.22 9.15
N ARG A 165 8.54 12.39 7.88
CA ARG A 165 8.89 11.31 6.96
C ARG A 165 10.08 10.47 7.45
N GLN A 166 11.11 11.12 8.02
CA GLN A 166 12.32 10.40 8.45
C GLN A 166 12.00 9.46 9.61
N LYS A 167 11.32 9.93 10.66
CA LYS A 167 10.97 9.08 11.80
C LYS A 167 10.03 7.94 11.43
N PHE A 168 9.17 8.15 10.45
CA PHE A 168 8.35 7.09 9.86
C PHE A 168 9.21 6.05 9.15
N ALA A 169 10.18 6.48 8.35
CA ALA A 169 11.13 5.58 7.68
C ALA A 169 11.96 4.78 8.70
N ASP A 170 12.51 5.45 9.71
CA ASP A 170 13.31 4.83 10.78
C ASP A 170 12.52 3.71 11.50
N TYR A 171 11.22 3.92 11.73
CA TYR A 171 10.34 2.89 12.30
C TYR A 171 10.24 1.65 11.40
N PHE A 172 10.03 1.84 10.11
CA PHE A 172 9.91 0.71 9.17
C PHE A 172 11.25 0.03 8.89
N ASP A 173 12.36 0.75 8.95
CA ASP A 173 13.70 0.16 8.89
C ASP A 173 13.99 -0.71 10.13
N LEU A 174 13.61 -0.24 11.31
CA LEU A 174 13.67 -1.06 12.54
C LEU A 174 12.79 -2.31 12.42
N GLN A 175 11.56 -2.15 11.91
CA GLN A 175 10.65 -3.28 11.70
C GLN A 175 11.22 -4.30 10.69
N LYS A 176 11.82 -3.83 9.59
CA LYS A 176 12.47 -4.68 8.59
C LYS A 176 13.64 -5.46 9.20
N ASN A 177 14.48 -4.79 9.99
CA ASN A 177 15.57 -5.46 10.70
C ASN A 177 15.03 -6.52 11.68
N ARG A 178 13.99 -6.20 12.44
CA ARG A 178 13.33 -7.16 13.34
C ARG A 178 12.80 -8.38 12.59
N ILE A 179 12.18 -8.19 11.42
CA ILE A 179 11.68 -9.31 10.57
C ILE A 179 12.85 -10.19 10.14
N SER A 180 13.93 -9.60 9.62
CA SER A 180 15.12 -10.35 9.17
C SER A 180 15.73 -11.20 10.29
N GLN A 181 15.85 -10.64 11.50
CA GLN A 181 16.38 -11.38 12.64
C GLN A 181 15.41 -12.47 13.13
N PHE A 182 14.11 -12.19 13.08
CA PHE A 182 13.10 -13.20 13.40
C PHE A 182 13.09 -14.36 12.42
N ASP A 183 13.23 -14.08 11.12
CA ASP A 183 13.31 -15.13 10.09
C ASP A 183 14.54 -16.02 10.27
N GLU A 184 15.69 -15.42 10.67
CA GLU A 184 16.87 -16.19 11.03
C GLU A 184 16.59 -17.07 12.26
N LEU A 185 15.97 -16.52 13.30
CA LEU A 185 15.60 -17.28 14.51
C LEU A 185 14.61 -18.41 14.17
N GLU A 186 13.61 -18.13 13.34
CA GLU A 186 12.63 -19.14 12.90
C GLU A 186 13.27 -20.28 12.10
N SER A 187 14.35 -20.00 11.35
CA SER A 187 15.09 -21.04 10.62
C SER A 187 15.65 -22.13 11.53
N TYR A 188 16.13 -21.78 12.73
CA TYR A 188 16.58 -22.75 13.73
C TYR A 188 15.42 -23.60 14.25
N SER A 189 14.28 -22.99 14.52
CA SER A 189 13.06 -23.70 14.99
C SER A 189 12.57 -24.66 13.92
N LYS A 190 12.55 -24.24 12.64
CA LYS A 190 12.17 -25.11 11.51
C LYS A 190 13.07 -26.34 11.39
N ARG A 191 14.41 -26.16 11.54
CA ARG A 191 15.36 -27.29 11.54
C ARG A 191 15.07 -28.30 12.65
N GLN A 192 14.70 -27.84 13.86
CA GLN A 192 14.29 -28.73 14.95
C GLN A 192 13.01 -29.49 14.65
N ASP A 193 12.00 -28.79 14.11
CA ASP A 193 10.70 -29.38 13.81
C ASP A 193 10.77 -30.42 12.67
N GLU A 194 11.60 -30.15 11.65
CA GLU A 194 11.84 -31.07 10.55
C GLU A 194 12.54 -32.36 11.03
N ALA A 195 13.62 -32.21 11.79
CA ALA A 195 14.31 -33.36 12.36
C ALA A 195 13.40 -34.21 13.27
N LYS A 196 12.58 -33.54 14.08
CA LYS A 196 11.62 -34.24 14.94
C LYS A 196 10.59 -35.04 14.15
N LYS A 197 10.15 -34.57 12.99
CA LYS A 197 9.25 -35.34 12.09
C LYS A 197 9.91 -36.61 11.57
N GLU A 198 11.25 -36.58 11.39
CA GLU A 198 12.05 -37.74 10.95
C GLU A 198 12.51 -38.62 12.11
N GLY A 199 12.09 -38.32 13.33
CA GLY A 199 12.52 -39.06 14.53
C GLY A 199 13.95 -38.77 14.98
N LEU A 200 14.54 -37.68 14.45
CA LEU A 200 15.90 -37.24 14.75
C LEU A 200 15.88 -36.09 15.79
N THR A 201 17.01 -35.93 16.48
CA THR A 201 17.25 -34.79 17.38
C THR A 201 18.36 -33.93 16.77
N VAL A 202 18.11 -32.63 16.66
CA VAL A 202 19.14 -31.64 16.27
C VAL A 202 19.83 -31.14 17.52
N GLU A 203 21.12 -31.34 17.60
CA GLU A 203 21.97 -30.67 18.60
C GLU A 203 22.61 -29.45 17.92
N PHE A 204 22.32 -28.25 18.41
CA PHE A 204 22.99 -27.05 17.96
C PHE A 204 24.36 -26.92 18.62
N SER A 205 25.35 -26.50 17.83
CA SER A 205 26.69 -26.15 18.35
C SER A 205 26.59 -25.00 19.37
N GLU A 206 27.61 -24.86 20.21
CA GLU A 206 27.70 -23.75 21.18
C GLU A 206 27.56 -22.38 20.49
N ALA A 207 28.15 -22.22 19.30
CA ALA A 207 28.03 -20.99 18.50
C ALA A 207 26.59 -20.74 18.05
N GLU A 208 25.86 -21.76 17.58
CA GLU A 208 24.45 -21.65 17.18
C GLU A 208 23.58 -21.34 18.40
N GLN A 209 23.82 -21.98 19.54
CA GLN A 209 23.07 -21.70 20.79
C GLN A 209 23.28 -20.25 21.24
N ALA A 210 24.52 -19.75 21.19
CA ALA A 210 24.83 -18.36 21.49
C ALA A 210 24.13 -17.40 20.51
N ARG A 211 24.12 -17.72 19.22
CA ARG A 211 23.44 -16.91 18.19
C ARG A 211 21.92 -16.88 18.40
N ILE A 212 21.29 -18.02 18.68
CA ILE A 212 19.86 -18.12 18.98
C ILE A 212 19.51 -17.22 20.17
N LYS A 213 20.31 -17.28 21.24
CA LYS A 213 20.09 -16.45 22.44
C LYS A 213 20.19 -14.96 22.08
N THR A 214 21.22 -14.56 21.37
CA THR A 214 21.39 -13.16 20.93
C THR A 214 20.20 -12.70 20.08
N LEU A 215 19.76 -13.50 19.09
CA LEU A 215 18.60 -13.17 18.26
C LEU A 215 17.31 -13.01 19.09
N GLN A 216 17.08 -13.88 20.06
CA GLN A 216 15.92 -13.76 20.96
C GLN A 216 15.94 -12.44 21.75
N GLU A 217 17.09 -12.05 22.28
CA GLU A 217 17.26 -10.80 23.03
C GLU A 217 17.07 -9.58 22.12
N GLU A 218 17.69 -9.58 20.92
CA GLU A 218 17.59 -8.50 19.96
C GLU A 218 16.16 -8.33 19.42
N VAL A 219 15.48 -9.42 19.03
CA VAL A 219 14.09 -9.40 18.57
C VAL A 219 13.17 -8.86 19.67
N SER A 220 13.32 -9.35 20.91
CA SER A 220 12.50 -8.89 22.04
C SER A 220 12.70 -7.39 22.34
N LYS A 221 13.94 -6.90 22.24
CA LYS A 221 14.24 -5.48 22.40
C LYS A 221 13.58 -4.65 21.30
N MET A 222 13.72 -5.08 20.02
CA MET A 222 13.09 -4.37 18.90
C MET A 222 11.56 -4.39 18.98
N ASP A 223 10.94 -5.49 19.42
CA ASP A 223 9.50 -5.56 19.63
C ASP A 223 9.02 -4.51 20.64
N THR A 224 9.74 -4.37 21.76
CA THR A 224 9.44 -3.37 22.78
C THR A 224 9.59 -1.94 22.25
N GLU A 225 10.65 -1.68 21.50
CA GLU A 225 10.92 -0.37 20.92
C GLU A 225 9.87 0.00 19.85
N LEU A 226 9.53 -0.92 18.96
CA LEU A 226 8.49 -0.73 17.93
C LEU A 226 7.11 -0.45 18.56
N GLU A 227 6.75 -1.16 19.61
CA GLU A 227 5.49 -0.93 20.31
C GLU A 227 5.45 0.46 20.96
N GLU A 228 6.53 0.89 21.60
CA GLU A 228 6.63 2.21 22.21
C GLU A 228 6.58 3.33 21.16
N LEU A 229 7.33 3.22 20.06
CA LEU A 229 7.31 4.19 18.97
C LEU A 229 5.90 4.31 18.36
N ARG A 230 5.22 3.18 18.14
CA ARG A 230 3.84 3.16 17.65
C ARG A 230 2.88 3.85 18.63
N ARG A 231 3.02 3.57 19.93
CA ARG A 231 2.20 4.19 20.98
C ARG A 231 2.41 5.70 21.03
N GLN A 232 3.66 6.15 20.91
CA GLN A 232 3.98 7.58 20.84
C GLN A 232 3.40 8.23 19.59
N ALA A 233 3.49 7.59 18.44
CA ALA A 233 2.90 8.08 17.20
C ALA A 233 1.37 8.19 17.31
N GLN A 234 0.70 7.25 17.95
CA GLN A 234 -0.74 7.31 18.18
C GLN A 234 -1.09 8.47 19.14
N LYS A 235 -0.36 8.61 20.26
CA LYS A 235 -0.56 9.71 21.20
C LYS A 235 -0.32 11.07 20.55
N ARG A 236 0.73 11.20 19.72
CA ARG A 236 1.00 12.42 18.96
C ARG A 236 -0.15 12.74 17.99
N GLY A 237 -0.74 11.74 17.37
CA GLY A 237 -1.86 11.88 16.44
C GLY A 237 -3.20 12.21 17.09
N GLU A 238 -3.33 12.19 18.43
CA GLU A 238 -4.52 12.68 19.12
C GLU A 238 -4.66 14.20 19.02
N ASP A 239 -3.54 14.92 18.92
CA ASP A 239 -3.53 16.37 18.75
C ASP A 239 -3.72 16.77 17.27
N PRO A 240 -4.81 17.51 16.93
CA PRO A 240 -5.04 17.99 15.56
C PRO A 240 -3.89 18.88 15.02
N LYS A 241 -3.19 19.61 15.88
CA LYS A 241 -2.05 20.45 15.48
C LYS A 241 -0.92 19.60 14.90
N ASN A 242 -0.57 18.49 15.57
CA ASN A 242 0.45 17.58 15.09
C ASN A 242 0.08 16.96 13.74
N ARG A 243 -1.22 16.68 13.51
CA ARG A 243 -1.69 16.18 12.21
C ARG A 243 -1.55 17.25 11.13
N ALA A 244 -1.93 18.49 11.44
CA ALA A 244 -1.80 19.62 10.52
C ALA A 244 -0.33 19.88 10.15
N GLU A 245 0.57 19.95 11.14
CA GLU A 245 2.01 20.13 10.90
C GLU A 245 2.60 19.06 9.97
N GLU A 246 2.25 17.79 10.18
CA GLU A 246 2.77 16.69 9.35
C GLU A 246 2.13 16.67 7.95
N THR A 247 0.95 17.25 7.79
CA THR A 247 0.27 17.41 6.51
C THR A 247 0.80 18.62 5.76
N GLU A 248 1.03 19.76 6.43
CA GLU A 248 1.56 21.00 5.84
C GLU A 248 3.00 20.85 5.39
N SER A 249 3.80 20.04 6.10
CA SER A 249 5.19 19.74 5.68
C SER A 249 5.23 18.97 4.36
N TYR A 250 4.10 18.43 3.94
CA TYR A 250 3.88 17.77 2.67
C TYR A 250 2.87 18.61 1.87
N ASP A 251 3.38 19.47 1.00
CA ASP A 251 2.56 20.25 0.08
C ASP A 251 1.72 19.31 -0.79
N SER A 252 0.38 19.38 -0.64
CA SER A 252 -0.56 18.57 -1.40
C SER A 252 -0.53 18.86 -2.91
N SER A 253 0.05 20.01 -3.32
CA SER A 253 0.39 20.29 -4.72
C SER A 253 1.54 19.41 -5.22
N ARG A 254 2.32 18.82 -4.31
CA ARG A 254 3.45 17.92 -4.55
C ARG A 254 3.12 16.43 -4.41
N ILE A 255 1.85 16.05 -4.48
CA ILE A 255 1.45 14.65 -4.68
C ILE A 255 2.14 14.06 -5.92
N TRP A 256 2.71 14.93 -6.74
CA TRP A 256 3.37 14.72 -8.04
C TRP A 256 4.89 14.80 -8.01
N ASP A 257 5.52 15.14 -6.89
CA ASP A 257 6.99 15.30 -6.78
C ASP A 257 7.76 13.97 -6.79
N TYR A 258 7.09 12.88 -7.14
CA TYR A 258 7.80 11.68 -7.51
C TYR A 258 8.13 11.75 -9.02
N ALA A 259 9.16 12.52 -9.35
CA ALA A 259 9.81 12.35 -10.65
C ALA A 259 10.40 10.94 -10.67
N PRO A 260 10.09 10.10 -11.68
CA PRO A 260 10.79 8.84 -11.84
C PRO A 260 12.28 9.14 -11.88
N LYS A 261 13.06 8.41 -11.10
CA LYS A 261 14.51 8.42 -11.27
C LYS A 261 14.77 7.93 -12.69
N ASN A 262 15.21 8.83 -13.55
CA ASN A 262 15.81 8.46 -14.83
C ASN A 262 17.13 7.74 -14.48
N ASP A 263 17.09 6.41 -14.44
CA ASP A 263 18.27 5.56 -14.52
C ASP A 263 18.55 5.24 -15.98
#